data_3b1ffd9a9ef8dde49eaaca765d2ab3f9
#
_entry.id   3b1ffd9a9ef8dde49eaaca765d2ab3f9
#
_cell.length_a   1.000
_cell.length_b   1.000
_cell.length_c   1.000
_cell.angle_alpha   90.00
_cell.angle_beta   90.00
_cell.angle_gamma   90.00
#
_symmetry.space_group_name_H-M   'P 1'
#
loop_
_entity.id
_entity.type
_entity.pdbx_description
1 polymer ?
#
loop_
_entity_poly.entity_id
_entity_poly.type
_entity_poly.pdbx_seq_one_letter_code
_entity_poly.pdbx_strand_id
1 'polypeptide(L)'
;MDKICSFLNQSVSPYHAVKQVKEALKVAGFQSLEEENLWQLEPGKNYYVTRNESSLLAFSMPKEKPLYYHLCASHSDFPTFRIKKAKKKDAFYAKAEIEGYGGMIHTSWFDRPLGLAGRVIKKTKEGIFSVLIAPDKNVFVIPNLSIHFNREINQGYKHNVHVDLQPLYGGCEAELMTLLREEAGCKGDEEIVDMDLILTVRQPAVAAGVKDEFLLTPRFDDLGCVYT
;
A
#
# COMPACT_ATOMS: atom_id res chain seq x y z
N MET A 1 3.38 21.78 -2.81
CA MET A 1 4.23 20.57 -2.90
C MET A 1 4.12 19.74 -1.62
N ASP A 2 4.28 20.32 -0.42
CA ASP A 2 4.36 19.57 0.86
C ASP A 2 3.14 18.71 1.20
N LYS A 3 1.93 19.20 0.97
CA LYS A 3 0.69 18.46 1.28
C LYS A 3 0.55 17.18 0.44
N ILE A 4 0.82 17.26 -0.87
CA ILE A 4 0.76 16.09 -1.74
C ILE A 4 1.87 15.09 -1.42
N CYS A 5 3.10 15.57 -1.14
CA CYS A 5 4.19 14.70 -0.69
C CYS A 5 3.82 13.98 0.61
N SER A 6 3.24 14.69 1.58
CA SER A 6 2.77 14.08 2.84
C SER A 6 1.72 13.01 2.60
N PHE A 7 0.71 13.29 1.78
CA PHE A 7 -0.31 12.31 1.40
C PHE A 7 0.29 11.06 0.74
N LEU A 8 1.15 11.25 -0.27
CA LEU A 8 1.80 10.14 -0.99
C LEU A 8 2.72 9.31 -0.08
N ASN A 9 3.43 9.95 0.84
CA ASN A 9 4.32 9.27 1.78
C ASN A 9 3.55 8.43 2.82
N GLN A 10 2.34 8.86 3.19
CA GLN A 10 1.49 8.13 4.13
C GLN A 10 0.61 7.09 3.45
N SER A 11 0.37 7.20 2.13
CA SER A 11 -0.46 6.28 1.35
C SER A 11 0.35 5.11 0.82
N VAL A 12 0.96 4.34 1.71
CA VAL A 12 1.90 3.24 1.38
C VAL A 12 1.23 1.91 1.01
N SER A 13 -0.09 1.81 1.15
CA SER A 13 -0.92 0.71 0.62
C SER A 13 -2.33 1.25 0.31
N PRO A 14 -3.19 0.52 -0.42
CA PRO A 14 -4.57 0.94 -0.67
C PRO A 14 -5.34 1.26 0.60
N TYR A 15 -5.14 0.48 1.65
CA TYR A 15 -5.74 0.71 2.97
C TYR A 15 -5.27 2.00 3.63
N HIS A 16 -3.97 2.30 3.53
CA HIS A 16 -3.40 3.54 4.04
C HIS A 16 -3.89 4.75 3.24
N ALA A 17 -4.03 4.62 1.91
CA ALA A 17 -4.58 5.67 1.06
C ALA A 17 -6.02 6.02 1.46
N VAL A 18 -6.89 5.01 1.60
CA VAL A 18 -8.27 5.22 2.07
C VAL A 18 -8.30 5.81 3.48
N LYS A 19 -7.40 5.40 4.39
CA LYS A 19 -7.27 6.01 5.71
C LYS A 19 -6.96 7.50 5.62
N GLN A 20 -6.01 7.91 4.77
CA GLN A 20 -5.67 9.32 4.59
C GLN A 20 -6.85 10.13 4.03
N VAL A 21 -7.58 9.59 3.05
CA VAL A 21 -8.78 10.22 2.51
C VAL A 21 -9.87 10.36 3.59
N LYS A 22 -10.11 9.30 4.39
CA LYS A 22 -11.06 9.37 5.52
C LYS A 22 -10.72 10.49 6.50
N GLU A 23 -9.46 10.62 6.88
CA GLU A 23 -9.03 11.69 7.80
C GLU A 23 -9.23 13.08 7.18
N ALA A 24 -8.91 13.25 5.90
CA ALA A 24 -9.17 14.51 5.18
C ALA A 24 -10.66 14.86 5.13
N LEU A 25 -11.52 13.88 4.82
CA LEU A 25 -12.97 14.06 4.78
C LEU A 25 -13.55 14.39 6.16
N LYS A 26 -13.08 13.75 7.23
CA LYS A 26 -13.48 14.10 8.61
C LYS A 26 -13.14 15.54 8.94
N VAL A 27 -11.92 15.98 8.62
CA VAL A 27 -11.50 17.38 8.83
C VAL A 27 -12.36 18.35 8.01
N ALA A 28 -12.81 17.95 6.80
CA ALA A 28 -13.72 18.70 5.95
C ALA A 28 -15.20 18.64 6.41
N GLY A 29 -15.50 17.96 7.52
CA GLY A 29 -16.86 17.90 8.08
C GLY A 29 -17.78 16.86 7.44
N PHE A 30 -17.25 15.90 6.71
CA PHE A 30 -18.03 14.76 6.22
C PHE A 30 -18.37 13.79 7.35
N GLN A 31 -19.56 13.26 7.34
CA GLN A 31 -20.06 12.28 8.30
C GLN A 31 -19.85 10.86 7.77
N SER A 32 -19.33 9.97 8.62
CA SER A 32 -19.19 8.56 8.27
C SER A 32 -20.54 7.85 8.27
N LEU A 33 -20.76 7.04 7.26
CA LEU A 33 -21.89 6.11 7.19
C LEU A 33 -21.37 4.68 7.30
N GLU A 34 -22.13 3.84 7.99
CA GLU A 34 -21.89 2.40 8.01
C GLU A 34 -22.75 1.71 6.95
N GLU A 35 -22.14 0.86 6.13
CA GLU A 35 -22.79 0.26 4.97
C GLU A 35 -24.00 -0.62 5.37
N GLU A 36 -23.94 -1.22 6.55
CA GLU A 36 -24.96 -2.14 7.08
C GLU A 36 -26.18 -1.42 7.67
N ASN A 37 -26.10 -0.10 7.89
CA ASN A 37 -27.15 0.67 8.53
C ASN A 37 -28.08 1.33 7.51
N LEU A 38 -29.31 1.59 7.93
CA LEU A 38 -30.22 2.46 7.17
C LEU A 38 -29.75 3.91 7.28
N TRP A 39 -29.39 4.51 6.14
CA TRP A 39 -28.89 5.88 6.12
C TRP A 39 -29.99 6.91 6.25
N GLN A 40 -29.85 7.83 7.19
CA GLN A 40 -30.69 9.01 7.33
C GLN A 40 -29.92 10.23 6.80
N LEU A 41 -30.17 10.57 5.53
CA LEU A 41 -29.43 11.62 4.83
C LEU A 41 -30.18 12.95 4.92
N GLU A 42 -29.49 14.00 5.34
CA GLU A 42 -30.02 15.34 5.47
C GLU A 42 -29.58 16.22 4.29
N PRO A 43 -30.48 17.06 3.75
CA PRO A 43 -30.14 18.02 2.70
C PRO A 43 -28.98 18.96 3.12
N GLY A 44 -28.03 19.17 2.24
CA GLY A 44 -26.88 20.06 2.46
C GLY A 44 -25.77 19.47 3.33
N LYS A 45 -25.85 18.20 3.73
CA LYS A 45 -24.79 17.50 4.46
C LYS A 45 -23.89 16.70 3.53
N ASN A 46 -22.70 16.39 4.02
CA ASN A 46 -21.69 15.63 3.32
C ASN A 46 -21.45 14.31 4.03
N TYR A 47 -21.30 13.24 3.27
CA TYR A 47 -21.18 11.90 3.80
C TYR A 47 -20.07 11.11 3.09
N TYR A 48 -19.53 10.13 3.76
CA TYR A 48 -18.71 9.10 3.13
C TYR A 48 -19.01 7.72 3.73
N VAL A 49 -18.79 6.69 2.93
CA VAL A 49 -18.86 5.29 3.30
C VAL A 49 -17.62 4.56 2.77
N THR A 50 -17.14 3.58 3.50
CA THR A 50 -16.01 2.74 3.07
C THR A 50 -16.43 1.30 2.97
N ARG A 51 -15.84 0.57 2.02
CA ARG A 51 -16.00 -0.88 1.91
C ARG A 51 -14.66 -1.55 2.01
N ASN A 52 -14.59 -2.58 2.86
CA ASN A 52 -13.39 -3.40 3.07
C ASN A 52 -12.11 -2.59 3.39
N GLU A 53 -12.25 -1.36 3.90
CA GLU A 53 -11.15 -0.43 4.21
C GLU A 53 -10.26 -0.07 2.98
N SER A 54 -10.59 -0.52 1.78
CA SER A 54 -9.80 -0.33 0.56
C SER A 54 -10.51 0.47 -0.54
N SER A 55 -11.79 0.77 -0.37
CA SER A 55 -12.55 1.65 -1.25
C SER A 55 -13.40 2.63 -0.45
N LEU A 56 -13.73 3.77 -1.06
CA LEU A 56 -14.46 4.85 -0.43
C LEU A 56 -15.37 5.54 -1.45
N LEU A 57 -16.57 5.87 -1.03
CA LEU A 57 -17.47 6.78 -1.72
C LEU A 57 -17.76 7.98 -0.82
N ALA A 58 -17.49 9.19 -1.30
CA ALA A 58 -17.89 10.42 -0.64
C ALA A 58 -18.89 11.18 -1.51
N PHE A 59 -19.87 11.79 -0.87
CA PHE A 59 -20.91 12.55 -1.60
C PHE A 59 -21.51 13.67 -0.76
N SER A 60 -22.04 14.67 -1.46
CA SER A 60 -22.75 15.79 -0.87
C SER A 60 -24.24 15.70 -1.20
N MET A 61 -25.08 15.81 -0.18
CA MET A 61 -26.53 15.89 -0.40
C MET A 61 -26.91 17.29 -0.83
N PRO A 62 -27.62 17.45 -1.95
CA PRO A 62 -28.10 18.76 -2.38
C PRO A 62 -29.15 19.30 -1.41
N LYS A 63 -29.27 20.62 -1.31
CA LYS A 63 -30.35 21.26 -0.54
C LYS A 63 -31.70 21.17 -1.25
N GLU A 64 -31.67 21.14 -2.59
CA GLU A 64 -32.83 21.05 -3.47
C GLU A 64 -32.65 19.87 -4.43
N LYS A 65 -33.72 19.48 -5.13
CA LYS A 65 -33.65 18.38 -6.11
C LYS A 65 -32.61 18.70 -7.21
N PRO A 66 -31.57 17.88 -7.40
CA PRO A 66 -30.55 18.19 -8.38
C PRO A 66 -31.04 17.96 -9.80
N LEU A 67 -30.55 18.77 -10.75
CA LEU A 67 -30.78 18.59 -12.19
C LEU A 67 -29.75 17.58 -12.78
N TYR A 68 -28.58 17.48 -12.18
CA TYR A 68 -27.48 16.63 -12.63
C TYR A 68 -26.57 16.25 -11.46
N TYR A 69 -25.70 15.27 -11.69
CA TYR A 69 -24.65 14.85 -10.77
C TYR A 69 -23.28 15.07 -11.39
N HIS A 70 -22.33 15.55 -10.58
CA HIS A 70 -20.92 15.49 -10.92
C HIS A 70 -20.31 14.24 -10.27
N LEU A 71 -19.64 13.41 -11.07
CA LEU A 71 -18.99 12.21 -10.60
C LEU A 71 -17.50 12.30 -10.91
N CYS A 72 -16.66 12.08 -9.90
CA CYS A 72 -15.23 11.89 -10.04
C CYS A 72 -14.88 10.48 -9.54
N ALA A 73 -14.00 9.81 -10.23
CA ALA A 73 -13.53 8.49 -9.84
C ALA A 73 -12.02 8.38 -10.07
N SER A 74 -11.36 7.71 -9.15
CA SER A 74 -9.94 7.34 -9.22
C SER A 74 -9.76 6.01 -8.50
N HIS A 75 -8.61 5.36 -8.65
CA HIS A 75 -8.33 4.15 -7.91
C HIS A 75 -7.25 4.40 -6.83
N SER A 76 -7.45 3.86 -5.64
CA SER A 76 -6.57 4.04 -4.48
C SER A 76 -5.45 3.01 -4.37
N ASP A 77 -5.42 2.04 -5.26
CA ASP A 77 -4.36 1.05 -5.42
C ASP A 77 -3.34 1.51 -6.47
N PHE A 78 -2.22 0.84 -6.55
CA PHE A 78 -1.11 1.16 -7.45
C PHE A 78 -0.31 -0.09 -7.76
N PRO A 79 0.47 -0.11 -8.86
CA PRO A 79 1.29 -1.24 -9.24
C PRO A 79 2.31 -1.61 -8.16
N THR A 80 2.33 -2.89 -7.77
CA THR A 80 3.19 -3.40 -6.71
C THR A 80 3.32 -4.92 -6.78
N PHE A 81 4.07 -5.50 -5.85
CA PHE A 81 4.09 -6.94 -5.60
C PHE A 81 3.32 -7.28 -4.32
N ARG A 82 2.35 -8.17 -4.43
CA ARG A 82 1.68 -8.77 -3.27
C ARG A 82 2.56 -9.85 -2.65
N ILE A 83 2.66 -9.85 -1.33
CA ILE A 83 3.35 -10.88 -0.57
C ILE A 83 2.37 -12.03 -0.35
N LYS A 84 2.63 -13.20 -0.94
CA LYS A 84 1.77 -14.38 -0.81
C LYS A 84 2.05 -15.12 0.50
N LYS A 85 3.31 -15.32 0.79
CA LYS A 85 3.80 -15.95 2.03
C LYS A 85 5.30 -15.76 2.19
N ALA A 86 5.79 -15.92 3.41
CA ALA A 86 7.19 -16.16 3.65
C ALA A 86 7.58 -17.46 2.97
N LYS A 87 8.43 -17.40 1.94
CA LYS A 87 8.84 -18.58 1.19
C LYS A 87 9.87 -19.36 1.96
N LYS A 88 9.99 -20.62 1.61
CA LYS A 88 10.99 -21.56 2.12
C LYS A 88 12.39 -20.91 2.04
N LYS A 89 13.07 -20.93 3.15
CA LYS A 89 14.47 -20.56 3.29
C LYS A 89 15.32 -21.47 2.39
N ASP A 90 16.24 -20.91 1.64
CA ASP A 90 17.35 -21.71 1.12
C ASP A 90 18.46 -21.81 2.18
N ALA A 91 19.60 -22.38 1.83
CA ALA A 91 20.69 -22.56 2.78
C ALA A 91 21.26 -21.26 3.35
N PHE A 92 21.01 -20.11 2.70
CA PHE A 92 21.63 -18.83 3.02
C PHE A 92 20.63 -17.70 3.31
N TYR A 93 19.47 -17.69 2.61
CA TYR A 93 18.57 -16.54 2.60
C TYR A 93 17.12 -16.92 2.85
N ALA A 94 16.43 -16.03 3.52
CA ALA A 94 14.98 -16.03 3.63
C ALA A 94 14.37 -15.14 2.53
N LYS A 95 13.43 -15.69 1.77
CA LYS A 95 12.80 -15.07 0.61
C LYS A 95 11.28 -15.03 0.77
N ALA A 96 10.64 -13.97 0.28
CA ALA A 96 9.19 -13.93 0.18
C ALA A 96 8.73 -14.40 -1.21
N GLU A 97 7.64 -15.13 -1.23
CA GLU A 97 6.91 -15.43 -2.46
C GLU A 97 5.98 -14.26 -2.79
N ILE A 98 6.12 -13.73 -4.00
CA ILE A 98 5.37 -12.57 -4.46
C ILE A 98 4.60 -12.84 -5.73
N GLU A 99 3.61 -12.00 -5.96
CA GLU A 99 2.82 -11.94 -7.19
C GLU A 99 2.73 -10.50 -7.66
N GLY A 100 2.89 -10.26 -8.97
CA GLY A 100 2.73 -8.94 -9.56
C GLY A 100 1.27 -8.48 -9.49
N TYR A 101 1.06 -7.23 -9.11
CA TYR A 101 -0.25 -6.58 -9.09
C TYR A 101 -0.19 -5.28 -9.90
N GLY A 102 -1.05 -5.20 -10.92
CA GLY A 102 -1.04 -4.09 -11.88
C GLY A 102 0.14 -4.16 -12.88
N GLY A 103 0.19 -3.21 -13.78
CA GLY A 103 1.29 -3.05 -14.75
C GLY A 103 2.44 -2.25 -14.16
N MET A 104 3.65 -2.83 -14.08
CA MET A 104 4.81 -2.15 -13.52
C MET A 104 6.06 -2.37 -14.35
N ILE A 105 7.02 -1.47 -14.18
CA ILE A 105 8.37 -1.58 -14.74
C ILE A 105 9.21 -2.37 -13.74
N HIS A 106 9.56 -3.61 -14.06
CA HIS A 106 10.29 -4.51 -13.14
C HIS A 106 11.67 -3.98 -12.75
N THR A 107 12.38 -3.36 -13.68
CA THR A 107 13.75 -2.86 -13.46
C THR A 107 13.82 -1.79 -12.36
N SER A 108 12.73 -1.08 -12.09
CA SER A 108 12.69 -0.05 -11.03
C SER A 108 12.62 -0.62 -9.62
N TRP A 109 12.50 -1.94 -9.46
CA TRP A 109 12.38 -2.60 -8.16
C TRP A 109 13.69 -3.19 -7.64
N PHE A 110 14.71 -3.32 -8.52
CA PHE A 110 15.99 -3.90 -8.14
C PHE A 110 16.87 -2.94 -7.34
N ASP A 111 17.73 -3.51 -6.50
CA ASP A 111 18.84 -2.87 -5.78
C ASP A 111 18.43 -1.65 -4.94
N ARG A 112 17.22 -1.63 -4.45
CA ARG A 112 16.72 -0.52 -3.64
C ARG A 112 16.08 -1.01 -2.35
N PRO A 113 16.07 -0.16 -1.30
CA PRO A 113 15.39 -0.49 -0.06
C PRO A 113 13.88 -0.62 -0.29
N LEU A 114 13.33 -1.77 0.11
CA LEU A 114 11.90 -2.04 0.07
C LEU A 114 11.39 -2.31 1.48
N GLY A 115 10.19 -1.80 1.76
CA GLY A 115 9.41 -2.09 2.95
C GLY A 115 8.24 -3.00 2.63
N LEU A 116 7.36 -3.15 3.59
CA LEU A 116 6.04 -3.73 3.40
C LEU A 116 4.97 -2.81 3.98
N ALA A 117 3.76 -2.91 3.46
CA ALA A 117 2.60 -2.25 4.03
C ALA A 117 1.33 -3.03 3.67
N GLY A 118 0.27 -2.79 4.41
CA GLY A 118 -1.02 -3.41 4.17
C GLY A 118 -1.77 -3.62 5.45
N ARG A 119 -2.50 -4.72 5.53
CA ARG A 119 -3.20 -5.12 6.75
C ARG A 119 -2.93 -6.57 7.12
N VAL A 120 -3.05 -6.85 8.39
CA VAL A 120 -3.13 -8.21 8.93
C VAL A 120 -4.44 -8.38 9.67
N ILE A 121 -4.95 -9.59 9.67
CA ILE A 121 -6.14 -9.96 10.44
C ILE A 121 -5.66 -10.66 11.71
N LYS A 122 -5.87 -9.99 12.83
CA LYS A 122 -5.47 -10.46 14.16
C LYS A 122 -6.67 -11.08 14.89
N LYS A 123 -6.48 -12.29 15.39
CA LYS A 123 -7.41 -12.99 16.25
C LYS A 123 -6.99 -12.84 17.70
N THR A 124 -7.90 -12.40 18.54
CA THR A 124 -7.75 -12.28 20.00
C THR A 124 -8.88 -13.03 20.71
N LYS A 125 -8.89 -13.03 22.03
CA LYS A 125 -10.02 -13.55 22.82
C LYS A 125 -11.29 -12.72 22.67
N GLU A 126 -11.14 -11.45 22.29
CA GLU A 126 -12.24 -10.50 22.14
C GLU A 126 -12.85 -10.51 20.72
N GLY A 127 -12.17 -11.13 19.76
CA GLY A 127 -12.65 -11.20 18.38
C GLY A 127 -11.55 -11.14 17.32
N ILE A 128 -11.97 -10.80 16.10
CA ILE A 128 -11.11 -10.67 14.93
C ILE A 128 -11.02 -9.19 14.56
N PHE A 129 -9.81 -8.70 14.37
CA PHE A 129 -9.52 -7.28 14.11
C PHE A 129 -8.61 -7.13 12.90
N SER A 130 -8.94 -6.13 12.06
CA SER A 130 -8.06 -5.64 11.00
C SER A 130 -7.06 -4.65 11.59
N VAL A 131 -5.77 -4.84 11.34
CA VAL A 131 -4.70 -3.97 11.80
C VAL A 131 -3.84 -3.54 10.61
N LEU A 132 -3.76 -2.24 10.36
CA LEU A 132 -2.88 -1.69 9.34
C LEU A 132 -1.43 -1.69 9.84
N ILE A 133 -0.53 -2.18 9.00
CA ILE A 133 0.89 -2.20 9.31
C ILE A 133 1.70 -1.58 8.17
N ALA A 134 2.72 -0.83 8.55
CA ALA A 134 3.72 -0.23 7.66
C ALA A 134 5.00 0.07 8.46
N PRO A 135 5.82 -0.94 8.76
CA PRO A 135 7.04 -0.75 9.53
C PRO A 135 7.95 0.31 8.92
N ASP A 136 8.47 1.22 9.73
CA ASP A 136 9.49 2.18 9.30
C ASP A 136 10.87 1.51 9.22
N LYS A 137 10.97 0.47 8.39
CA LYS A 137 12.15 -0.36 8.25
C LYS A 137 12.35 -0.81 6.80
N ASN A 138 13.60 -0.90 6.38
CA ASN A 138 13.99 -1.56 5.13
C ASN A 138 13.97 -3.07 5.36
N VAL A 139 12.89 -3.72 4.95
CA VAL A 139 12.67 -5.15 5.21
C VAL A 139 13.19 -6.01 4.08
N PHE A 140 13.05 -5.53 2.83
CA PHE A 140 13.33 -6.32 1.65
C PHE A 140 14.32 -5.66 0.71
N VAL A 141 14.97 -6.51 -0.09
CA VAL A 141 15.73 -6.11 -1.29
C VAL A 141 15.52 -7.16 -2.38
N ILE A 142 15.41 -6.74 -3.62
CA ILE A 142 15.46 -7.58 -4.81
C ILE A 142 16.83 -7.34 -5.46
N PRO A 143 17.82 -8.21 -5.27
CA PRO A 143 19.15 -7.97 -5.79
C PRO A 143 19.24 -8.28 -7.28
N ASN A 144 19.94 -7.45 -8.03
CA ASN A 144 20.39 -7.77 -9.36
C ASN A 144 21.60 -8.74 -9.30
N LEU A 145 21.79 -9.46 -10.38
CA LEU A 145 23.06 -10.13 -10.62
C LEU A 145 24.08 -9.11 -11.15
N SER A 146 25.35 -9.32 -10.82
CA SER A 146 26.41 -8.52 -11.44
C SER A 146 26.41 -8.76 -12.96
N ILE A 147 26.87 -7.78 -13.72
CA ILE A 147 26.91 -7.82 -15.20
C ILE A 147 27.65 -9.07 -15.72
N HIS A 148 28.59 -9.61 -14.96
CA HIS A 148 29.34 -10.81 -15.34
C HIS A 148 28.47 -12.06 -15.42
N PHE A 149 27.40 -12.13 -14.66
CA PHE A 149 26.46 -13.25 -14.62
C PHE A 149 25.21 -13.03 -15.49
N ASN A 150 24.99 -11.78 -15.97
CA ASN A 150 23.87 -11.45 -16.86
C ASN A 150 24.29 -10.35 -17.84
N ARG A 151 25.09 -10.71 -18.86
CA ARG A 151 25.64 -9.76 -19.83
C ARG A 151 24.58 -9.15 -20.76
N GLU A 152 23.43 -9.79 -20.89
CA GLU A 152 22.32 -9.36 -21.76
C GLU A 152 21.34 -8.42 -21.07
N ILE A 153 21.55 -8.11 -19.79
CA ILE A 153 20.59 -7.31 -18.99
C ILE A 153 20.24 -5.98 -19.66
N ASN A 154 21.18 -5.35 -20.34
CA ASN A 154 21.00 -4.07 -21.02
C ASN A 154 20.52 -4.21 -22.49
N GLN A 155 20.27 -5.44 -22.96
CA GLN A 155 19.89 -5.74 -24.35
C GLN A 155 18.44 -6.20 -24.48
N GLY A 156 17.57 -5.87 -23.49
CA GLY A 156 16.16 -6.24 -23.51
C GLY A 156 15.85 -7.55 -22.77
N TYR A 157 16.60 -7.88 -21.72
CA TYR A 157 16.34 -9.04 -20.88
C TYR A 157 14.93 -9.04 -20.30
N LYS A 158 14.19 -10.14 -20.51
CA LYS A 158 12.84 -10.31 -19.99
C LYS A 158 12.89 -10.96 -18.60
N HIS A 159 12.61 -10.17 -17.59
CA HIS A 159 12.57 -10.66 -16.20
C HIS A 159 11.45 -11.67 -15.97
N ASN A 160 11.79 -12.77 -15.29
CA ASN A 160 10.80 -13.70 -14.74
C ASN A 160 10.53 -13.35 -13.28
N VAL A 161 9.30 -12.93 -12.98
CA VAL A 161 8.90 -12.49 -11.64
C VAL A 161 9.19 -13.56 -10.57
N HIS A 162 8.96 -14.82 -10.87
CA HIS A 162 9.12 -15.92 -9.91
C HIS A 162 10.57 -16.37 -9.70
N VAL A 163 11.49 -15.94 -10.56
CA VAL A 163 12.91 -16.32 -10.50
C VAL A 163 13.77 -15.10 -10.16
N ASP A 164 13.63 -14.02 -10.93
CA ASP A 164 14.52 -12.86 -10.86
C ASP A 164 14.11 -11.86 -9.77
N LEU A 165 12.80 -11.74 -9.47
CA LEU A 165 12.26 -10.74 -8.55
C LEU A 165 11.90 -11.30 -7.18
N GLN A 166 12.67 -12.26 -6.65
CA GLN A 166 12.42 -12.80 -5.32
C GLN A 166 12.99 -11.87 -4.24
N PRO A 167 12.16 -11.19 -3.43
CA PRO A 167 12.66 -10.28 -2.41
C PRO A 167 13.27 -11.06 -1.25
N LEU A 168 14.50 -10.73 -0.91
CA LEU A 168 15.20 -11.22 0.26
C LEU A 168 14.80 -10.39 1.47
N TYR A 169 14.53 -11.03 2.63
CA TYR A 169 14.23 -10.33 3.88
C TYR A 169 15.16 -10.70 5.04
N GLY A 170 16.16 -11.51 4.79
CA GLY A 170 17.19 -11.84 5.79
C GLY A 170 18.00 -13.07 5.48
N GLY A 171 18.86 -13.47 6.41
CA GLY A 171 19.51 -14.77 6.41
C GLY A 171 18.51 -15.90 6.68
N CYS A 172 18.99 -17.16 6.60
CA CYS A 172 18.12 -18.35 6.73
C CYS A 172 17.35 -18.43 8.07
N GLU A 173 17.80 -17.74 9.12
CA GLU A 173 17.14 -17.69 10.43
C GLU A 173 16.08 -16.58 10.56
N ALA A 174 15.94 -15.70 9.56
CA ALA A 174 14.96 -14.61 9.61
C ALA A 174 13.53 -15.14 9.57
N GLU A 175 12.67 -14.56 10.41
CA GLU A 175 11.25 -14.90 10.52
C GLU A 175 10.37 -13.67 10.27
N LEU A 176 9.74 -13.59 9.09
CA LEU A 176 8.88 -12.48 8.74
C LEU A 176 7.67 -12.36 9.70
N MET A 177 7.12 -13.50 10.13
CA MET A 177 5.98 -13.51 11.05
C MET A 177 6.29 -12.87 12.40
N THR A 178 7.53 -12.93 12.88
CA THR A 178 7.93 -12.24 14.10
C THR A 178 7.77 -10.73 13.97
N LEU A 179 8.29 -10.16 12.87
CA LEU A 179 8.09 -8.72 12.57
C LEU A 179 6.61 -8.37 12.46
N LEU A 180 5.81 -9.18 11.77
CA LEU A 180 4.38 -8.91 11.60
C LEU A 180 3.63 -8.95 12.94
N ARG A 181 3.95 -9.88 13.82
CA ARG A 181 3.35 -9.96 15.17
C ARG A 181 3.71 -8.75 16.04
N GLU A 182 4.97 -8.29 15.98
CA GLU A 182 5.44 -7.08 16.67
C GLU A 182 4.67 -5.86 16.19
N GLU A 183 4.62 -5.63 14.87
CA GLU A 183 3.94 -4.49 14.26
C GLU A 183 2.41 -4.49 14.49
N ALA A 184 1.80 -5.68 14.52
CA ALA A 184 0.37 -5.83 14.85
C ALA A 184 0.08 -5.74 16.35
N GLY A 185 1.10 -5.58 17.20
CA GLY A 185 0.96 -5.56 18.65
C GLY A 185 0.36 -6.85 19.21
N CYS A 186 0.69 -8.01 18.64
CA CYS A 186 0.23 -9.30 19.13
C CYS A 186 0.83 -9.64 20.49
N LYS A 187 0.00 -10.06 21.44
CA LYS A 187 0.40 -10.44 22.80
C LYS A 187 0.02 -11.90 23.07
N GLY A 188 0.92 -12.62 23.74
CA GLY A 188 0.65 -13.99 24.20
C GLY A 188 0.16 -14.91 23.09
N ASP A 189 -1.07 -15.40 23.24
CA ASP A 189 -1.75 -16.34 22.35
C ASP A 189 -2.52 -15.69 21.18
N GLU A 190 -2.43 -14.37 21.00
CA GLU A 190 -2.99 -13.69 19.83
C GLU A 190 -2.30 -14.13 18.55
N GLU A 191 -3.06 -14.31 17.48
CA GLU A 191 -2.56 -14.85 16.20
C GLU A 191 -2.87 -13.92 15.04
N ILE A 192 -1.98 -13.89 14.06
CA ILE A 192 -2.29 -13.37 12.72
C ILE A 192 -2.86 -14.53 11.92
N VAL A 193 -4.14 -14.44 11.57
CA VAL A 193 -4.86 -15.50 10.86
C VAL A 193 -4.93 -15.27 9.35
N ASP A 194 -4.72 -14.02 8.92
CA ASP A 194 -4.67 -13.67 7.49
C ASP A 194 -3.87 -12.38 7.28
N MET A 195 -3.44 -12.11 6.05
CA MET A 195 -2.70 -10.91 5.70
C MET A 195 -2.93 -10.51 4.24
N ASP A 196 -3.02 -9.22 4.00
CA ASP A 196 -2.98 -8.61 2.67
C ASP A 196 -1.88 -7.55 2.64
N LEU A 197 -0.69 -7.97 2.24
CA LEU A 197 0.54 -7.19 2.30
C LEU A 197 1.14 -7.01 0.92
N ILE A 198 1.70 -5.83 0.71
CA ILE A 198 2.41 -5.46 -0.51
C ILE A 198 3.84 -5.00 -0.19
N LEU A 199 4.72 -5.13 -1.18
CA LEU A 199 6.02 -4.46 -1.15
C LEU A 199 5.83 -2.97 -1.36
N THR A 200 6.60 -2.17 -0.65
CA THR A 200 6.61 -0.71 -0.83
C THR A 200 8.01 -0.21 -1.11
N VAL A 201 8.12 0.71 -2.06
CA VAL A 201 9.36 1.45 -2.26
C VAL A 201 9.54 2.44 -1.11
N ARG A 202 10.68 2.38 -0.44
CA ARG A 202 10.99 3.21 0.74
C ARG A 202 11.38 4.65 0.40
N GLN A 203 11.66 4.94 -0.87
CA GLN A 203 11.96 6.31 -1.28
C GLN A 203 10.73 7.21 -1.05
N PRO A 204 10.88 8.32 -0.32
CA PRO A 204 9.78 9.25 -0.14
C PRO A 204 9.47 10.03 -1.42
N ALA A 205 8.29 10.62 -1.48
CA ALA A 205 7.97 11.65 -2.45
C ALA A 205 8.79 12.91 -2.14
N VAL A 206 9.52 13.41 -3.13
CA VAL A 206 10.42 14.55 -2.99
C VAL A 206 10.35 15.46 -4.22
N ALA A 207 10.66 16.73 -4.01
CA ALA A 207 10.93 17.64 -5.11
C ALA A 207 12.27 17.26 -5.76
N ALA A 208 12.37 17.44 -7.06
CA ALA A 208 13.56 17.16 -7.87
C ALA A 208 13.67 18.17 -9.02
N GLY A 209 14.86 18.25 -9.63
CA GLY A 209 15.18 19.22 -10.67
C GLY A 209 16.05 20.36 -10.13
N VAL A 210 16.61 21.16 -11.03
CA VAL A 210 17.50 22.28 -10.64
C VAL A 210 16.77 23.36 -9.83
N LYS A 211 15.47 23.49 -10.01
CA LYS A 211 14.58 24.46 -9.33
C LYS A 211 13.40 23.79 -8.64
N ASP A 212 13.54 22.52 -8.29
CA ASP A 212 12.46 21.72 -7.65
C ASP A 212 11.16 21.67 -8.46
N GLU A 213 11.28 21.68 -9.78
CA GLU A 213 10.13 21.72 -10.70
C GLU A 213 9.44 20.37 -10.92
N PHE A 214 10.05 19.27 -10.47
CA PHE A 214 9.49 17.92 -10.58
C PHE A 214 9.07 17.36 -9.22
N LEU A 215 8.03 16.55 -9.23
CA LEU A 215 7.68 15.69 -8.10
C LEU A 215 8.12 14.26 -8.42
N LEU A 216 9.06 13.73 -7.67
CA LEU A 216 9.52 12.35 -7.78
C LEU A 216 8.87 11.49 -6.69
N THR A 217 8.11 10.48 -7.08
CA THR A 217 7.40 9.59 -6.15
C THR A 217 7.16 8.22 -6.78
N PRO A 218 7.18 7.13 -5.99
CA PRO A 218 6.96 5.78 -6.51
C PRO A 218 5.48 5.41 -6.76
N ARG A 219 4.50 6.23 -6.36
CA ARG A 219 3.06 5.89 -6.32
C ARG A 219 2.17 7.00 -6.87
N PHE A 220 2.64 7.77 -7.84
CA PHE A 220 1.86 8.88 -8.38
C PHE A 220 0.64 8.41 -9.16
N ASP A 221 0.78 7.33 -9.88
CA ASP A 221 -0.30 6.62 -10.56
C ASP A 221 -0.90 5.56 -9.59
N ASP A 222 -2.15 5.65 -9.11
CA ASP A 222 -3.13 6.73 -9.43
C ASP A 222 -3.36 7.66 -8.22
N LEU A 223 -2.51 7.59 -7.18
CA LEU A 223 -2.67 8.38 -5.95
C LEU A 223 -2.63 9.90 -6.18
N GLY A 224 -2.06 10.36 -7.28
CA GLY A 224 -2.14 11.75 -7.70
C GLY A 224 -3.58 12.19 -7.98
N CYS A 225 -4.36 11.34 -8.66
CA CYS A 225 -5.79 11.58 -8.93
C CYS A 225 -6.64 11.45 -7.67
N VAL A 226 -6.26 10.57 -6.74
CA VAL A 226 -6.97 10.44 -5.44
C VAL A 226 -6.81 11.70 -4.59
N TYR A 227 -5.66 12.39 -4.70
CA TYR A 227 -5.37 13.60 -3.93
C TYR A 227 -6.14 14.82 -4.44
N THR A 228 -6.40 14.93 -5.75
CA THR A 228 -7.04 16.10 -6.39
C THR A 228 -8.55 16.09 -6.24
#